data_db9730663f8156f3d93c64dde312b19c
#
_entry.id   db9730663f8156f3d93c64dde312b19c
#
_cell.length_a   1.000
_cell.length_b   1.000
_cell.length_c   1.000
_cell.angle_alpha   90.00
_cell.angle_beta   90.00
_cell.angle_gamma   90.00
#
_symmetry.space_group_name_H-M   'P 1'
#
loop_
_entity.id
_entity.type
_entity.pdbx_description
1 polymer ?
#
loop_
_entity_poly.entity_id
_entity_poly.type
_entity_poly.pdbx_seq_one_letter_code
_entity_poly.pdbx_strand_id
1 'polypeptide(L)'
;MSGFGFAFRDHGLDRDEPMRSQPERLDAAWTKAKGMVLDDKGNSCVYSNEDAFHPAARISLARPANATLLGFRDHQAYFAMPANALSFAPSETLGIRMAAGLWPDWQTAVFAQAKALLHWQAQSKFCGRCGGLSDLRSAGYSASCAVCGLVVYPQTHPAVI
;
A
#
# COMPACT_ATOMS: atom_id res chain seq x y z
N MET A 1 24.11 -23.56 -0.60
CA MET A 1 24.19 -22.59 -1.71
C MET A 1 23.14 -21.54 -1.46
N SER A 2 23.52 -20.41 -0.87
CA SER A 2 22.64 -19.26 -0.67
C SER A 2 22.40 -18.62 -2.04
N GLY A 3 21.20 -18.89 -2.60
CA GLY A 3 20.79 -18.21 -3.82
C GLY A 3 20.76 -16.70 -3.55
N PHE A 4 21.30 -15.91 -4.46
CA PHE A 4 21.16 -14.47 -4.47
C PHE A 4 19.65 -14.17 -4.51
N GLY A 5 19.05 -13.87 -3.35
CA GLY A 5 17.67 -13.40 -3.27
C GLY A 5 17.59 -11.99 -3.80
N PHE A 6 16.75 -11.75 -4.80
CA PHE A 6 16.39 -10.40 -5.19
C PHE A 6 15.36 -9.87 -4.19
N ALA A 7 15.68 -8.76 -3.53
CA ALA A 7 14.85 -8.12 -2.49
C ALA A 7 13.40 -7.79 -2.92
N PHE A 8 13.05 -7.87 -4.20
CA PHE A 8 11.72 -7.55 -4.73
C PHE A 8 10.99 -8.74 -5.36
N ARG A 9 11.50 -9.96 -5.13
CA ARG A 9 11.02 -11.14 -5.84
C ARG A 9 9.64 -11.60 -5.38
N ASP A 10 9.42 -11.66 -4.06
CA ASP A 10 8.17 -12.15 -3.49
C ASP A 10 7.92 -11.49 -2.13
N HIS A 11 6.76 -10.89 -1.96
CA HIS A 11 6.34 -10.31 -0.68
C HIS A 11 5.71 -11.34 0.25
N GLY A 12 5.36 -12.55 -0.24
CA GLY A 12 4.74 -13.61 0.55
C GLY A 12 3.39 -13.24 1.16
N LEU A 13 2.68 -12.25 0.59
CA LEU A 13 1.34 -11.88 1.05
C LEU A 13 0.28 -12.59 0.20
N ASP A 14 -0.67 -13.24 0.87
CA ASP A 14 -1.95 -13.61 0.26
C ASP A 14 -2.75 -12.33 -0.01
N ARG A 15 -3.08 -12.08 -1.25
CA ARG A 15 -3.75 -10.84 -1.67
C ARG A 15 -5.24 -10.77 -1.34
N ASP A 16 -5.88 -11.90 -1.01
CA ASP A 16 -7.33 -12.04 -0.73
C ASP A 16 -8.18 -11.07 -1.60
N GLU A 17 -8.11 -11.26 -2.92
CA GLU A 17 -8.77 -10.36 -3.87
C GLU A 17 -10.26 -10.19 -3.61
N PRO A 18 -11.03 -11.24 -3.27
CA PRO A 18 -12.45 -11.12 -2.93
C PRO A 18 -12.74 -10.17 -1.77
N MET A 19 -11.81 -10.06 -0.81
CA MET A 19 -11.98 -9.18 0.35
C MET A 19 -11.94 -7.69 -0.02
N ARG A 20 -11.30 -7.31 -1.12
CA ARG A 20 -11.15 -5.90 -1.55
C ARG A 20 -12.48 -5.19 -1.79
N SER A 21 -13.53 -5.93 -2.09
CA SER A 21 -14.90 -5.41 -2.29
C SER A 21 -15.81 -5.56 -1.05
N GLN A 22 -15.27 -5.93 0.11
CA GLN A 22 -16.03 -6.18 1.33
C GLN A 22 -15.60 -5.22 2.47
N PRO A 23 -16.17 -3.98 2.53
CA PRO A 23 -15.75 -2.96 3.48
C PRO A 23 -15.78 -3.42 4.94
N GLU A 24 -16.82 -4.15 5.35
CA GLU A 24 -16.96 -4.65 6.72
C GLU A 24 -15.83 -5.60 7.13
N ARG A 25 -15.41 -6.48 6.22
CA ARG A 25 -14.27 -7.38 6.46
C ARG A 25 -12.95 -6.62 6.53
N LEU A 26 -12.78 -5.59 5.67
CA LEU A 26 -11.61 -4.71 5.71
C LEU A 26 -11.53 -3.96 7.03
N ASP A 27 -12.67 -3.45 7.54
CA ASP A 27 -12.74 -2.73 8.80
C ASP A 27 -12.47 -3.66 9.99
N ALA A 28 -13.00 -4.89 9.96
CA ALA A 28 -12.69 -5.91 10.97
C ALA A 28 -11.19 -6.28 10.96
N ALA A 29 -10.59 -6.44 9.79
CA ALA A 29 -9.16 -6.74 9.66
C ALA A 29 -8.27 -5.58 10.13
N TRP A 30 -8.71 -4.33 9.96
CA TRP A 30 -7.98 -3.13 10.37
C TRP A 30 -7.65 -3.12 11.86
N THR A 31 -8.54 -3.61 12.71
CA THR A 31 -8.38 -3.54 14.19
C THR A 31 -7.07 -4.15 14.69
N LYS A 32 -6.54 -5.15 13.97
CA LYS A 32 -5.28 -5.84 14.29
C LYS A 32 -4.23 -5.70 13.18
N ALA A 33 -4.49 -4.85 12.19
CA ALA A 33 -3.62 -4.71 11.04
C ALA A 33 -2.29 -4.04 11.37
N LYS A 34 -1.36 -4.19 10.44
CA LYS A 34 -0.13 -3.42 10.35
C LYS A 34 -0.19 -2.52 9.11
N GLY A 35 0.25 -1.27 9.26
CA GLY A 35 0.24 -0.26 8.22
C GLY A 35 1.63 0.17 7.80
N MET A 36 1.92 0.12 6.50
CA MET A 36 3.08 0.78 5.92
C MET A 36 2.66 2.19 5.47
N VAL A 37 3.33 3.19 6.00
CA VAL A 37 3.00 4.58 5.75
C VAL A 37 4.08 5.21 4.90
N LEU A 38 3.70 5.87 3.80
CA LEU A 38 4.66 6.50 2.89
C LEU A 38 4.48 8.02 2.87
N ASP A 39 5.61 8.75 2.87
CA ASP A 39 5.64 10.19 2.68
C ASP A 39 5.29 10.57 1.21
N ASP A 40 5.25 11.85 0.91
CA ASP A 40 4.96 12.41 -0.42
C ASP A 40 6.05 12.09 -1.46
N LYS A 41 7.26 11.74 -1.00
CA LYS A 41 8.37 11.27 -1.85
C LYS A 41 8.35 9.75 -2.04
N GLY A 42 7.42 9.06 -1.40
CA GLY A 42 7.29 7.61 -1.41
C GLY A 42 8.38 6.90 -0.61
N ASN A 43 8.92 7.54 0.44
CA ASN A 43 9.75 6.88 1.45
C ASN A 43 8.85 6.33 2.56
N SER A 44 9.26 5.21 3.16
CA SER A 44 8.54 4.65 4.30
C SER A 44 8.79 5.45 5.56
N CYS A 45 7.73 5.86 6.24
CA CYS A 45 7.78 6.38 7.59
C CYS A 45 8.03 5.21 8.54
N VAL A 46 9.24 5.12 9.10
CA VAL A 46 9.67 3.96 9.87
C VAL A 46 9.05 3.98 11.27
N TYR A 47 8.58 2.81 11.71
CA TYR A 47 8.05 2.65 13.08
C TYR A 47 9.18 2.49 14.11
N SER A 48 10.16 1.66 13.77
CA SER A 48 11.40 1.45 14.50
C SER A 48 12.48 0.98 13.52
N ASN A 49 13.73 0.92 13.97
CA ASN A 49 14.87 0.51 13.13
C ASN A 49 14.70 -0.89 12.51
N GLU A 50 13.86 -1.74 13.10
CA GLU A 50 13.66 -3.13 12.67
C GLU A 50 12.27 -3.41 12.09
N ASP A 51 11.28 -2.49 12.26
CA ASP A 51 9.90 -2.71 11.80
C ASP A 51 9.44 -1.58 10.87
N ALA A 52 9.19 -1.96 9.63
CA ALA A 52 8.65 -1.10 8.59
C ALA A 52 7.18 -0.73 8.82
N PHE A 53 6.49 -1.43 9.72
CA PHE A 53 5.05 -1.38 9.84
C PHE A 53 4.60 -0.81 11.18
N HIS A 54 3.72 0.20 11.13
CA HIS A 54 3.03 0.73 12.30
C HIS A 54 1.85 -0.17 12.67
N PRO A 55 1.59 -0.45 13.97
CA PRO A 55 0.30 -0.99 14.37
C PRO A 55 -0.84 -0.07 13.91
N ALA A 56 -1.90 -0.63 13.33
CA ALA A 56 -3.02 0.15 12.80
C ALA A 56 -3.63 1.09 13.86
N ALA A 57 -3.74 0.62 15.11
CA ALA A 57 -4.26 1.40 16.22
C ALA A 57 -3.46 2.69 16.51
N ARG A 58 -2.17 2.75 16.14
CA ARG A 58 -1.37 3.97 16.25
C ARG A 58 -1.61 4.94 15.09
N ILE A 59 -2.07 4.43 13.95
CA ILE A 59 -2.37 5.25 12.78
C ILE A 59 -3.74 5.89 12.96
N SER A 60 -4.76 5.06 13.18
CA SER A 60 -6.14 5.49 13.37
C SER A 60 -6.97 4.36 14.00
N LEU A 61 -7.96 4.71 14.83
CA LEU A 61 -8.91 3.73 15.40
C LEU A 61 -9.82 3.14 14.31
N ALA A 62 -10.28 3.96 13.37
CA ALA A 62 -11.05 3.52 12.22
C ALA A 62 -10.13 3.41 11.00
N ARG A 63 -10.42 2.46 10.10
CA ARG A 63 -9.65 2.33 8.87
C ARG A 63 -9.80 3.59 8.01
N PRO A 64 -8.70 4.28 7.66
CA PRO A 64 -8.75 5.42 6.74
C PRO A 64 -9.32 4.99 5.38
N ALA A 65 -10.14 5.84 4.76
CA ALA A 65 -10.76 5.55 3.46
C ALA A 65 -9.73 5.29 2.34
N ASN A 66 -8.54 5.88 2.47
CA ASN A 66 -7.41 5.73 1.54
C ASN A 66 -6.44 4.60 1.95
N ALA A 67 -6.76 3.79 2.97
CA ALA A 67 -5.96 2.62 3.32
C ALA A 67 -6.13 1.53 2.25
N THR A 68 -5.02 1.14 1.64
CA THR A 68 -4.94 0.14 0.58
C THR A 68 -4.55 -1.21 1.17
N LEU A 69 -5.38 -2.24 1.00
CA LEU A 69 -5.03 -3.61 1.43
C LEU A 69 -3.88 -4.14 0.58
N LEU A 70 -2.76 -4.48 1.19
CA LEU A 70 -1.63 -5.15 0.51
C LEU A 70 -1.81 -6.66 0.48
N GLY A 71 -2.36 -7.24 1.53
CA GLY A 71 -2.61 -8.67 1.68
C GLY A 71 -2.46 -9.14 3.11
N PHE A 72 -2.35 -10.47 3.27
CA PHE A 72 -2.23 -11.17 4.54
C PHE A 72 -0.95 -12.01 4.59
N ARG A 73 -0.34 -12.10 5.76
CA ARG A 73 0.72 -13.05 6.06
C ARG A 73 0.53 -13.55 7.49
N ASP A 74 0.50 -14.85 7.68
CA ASP A 74 0.31 -15.47 9.00
C ASP A 74 -0.91 -14.90 9.75
N HIS A 75 -2.05 -14.77 9.05
CA HIS A 75 -3.30 -14.16 9.54
C HIS A 75 -3.20 -12.67 9.90
N GLN A 76 -2.06 -12.02 9.67
CA GLN A 76 -1.87 -10.60 9.88
C GLN A 76 -2.19 -9.83 8.60
N ALA A 77 -3.11 -8.85 8.70
CA ALA A 77 -3.41 -7.94 7.58
C ALA A 77 -2.36 -6.83 7.47
N TYR A 78 -1.98 -6.49 6.24
CA TYR A 78 -1.07 -5.40 5.92
C TYR A 78 -1.75 -4.40 4.99
N PHE A 79 -1.65 -3.11 5.35
CA PHE A 79 -2.19 -2.01 4.56
C PHE A 79 -1.09 -1.01 4.22
N ALA A 80 -1.27 -0.28 3.12
CA ALA A 80 -0.48 0.90 2.78
C ALA A 80 -1.34 2.16 2.82
N MET A 81 -0.74 3.29 3.21
CA MET A 81 -1.41 4.59 3.20
C MET A 81 -0.40 5.74 3.13
N PRO A 82 -0.81 6.92 2.65
CA PRO A 82 0.04 8.10 2.65
C PRO A 82 0.18 8.67 4.08
N ALA A 83 1.29 9.39 4.33
CA ALA A 83 1.65 9.92 5.66
C ALA A 83 0.64 10.92 6.23
N ASN A 84 -0.22 11.53 5.40
CA ASN A 84 -1.30 12.38 5.89
C ASN A 84 -2.38 11.61 6.68
N ALA A 85 -2.34 10.27 6.70
CA ALA A 85 -3.17 9.45 7.57
C ALA A 85 -2.65 9.40 9.02
N LEU A 86 -1.38 9.81 9.27
CA LEU A 86 -0.81 9.84 10.61
C LEU A 86 -1.28 11.08 11.38
N SER A 87 -1.59 10.88 12.66
CA SER A 87 -1.86 11.96 13.62
C SER A 87 -0.59 12.55 14.25
N PHE A 88 0.58 12.02 13.92
CA PHE A 88 1.89 12.43 14.44
C PHE A 88 2.91 12.52 13.31
N ALA A 89 3.95 13.33 13.49
CA ALA A 89 5.07 13.38 12.55
C ALA A 89 5.95 12.14 12.70
N PRO A 90 6.31 11.44 11.60
CA PRO A 90 7.27 10.34 11.67
C PRO A 90 8.64 10.88 12.09
N SER A 91 9.34 10.13 12.96
CA SER A 91 10.68 10.51 13.42
C SER A 91 11.74 10.28 12.35
N GLU A 92 11.51 9.33 11.45
CA GLU A 92 12.46 8.91 10.43
C GLU A 92 11.74 8.39 9.19
N THR A 93 12.36 8.59 8.02
CA THR A 93 11.89 8.03 6.74
C THR A 93 13.00 7.27 6.05
N LEU A 94 12.66 6.17 5.38
CA LEU A 94 13.61 5.30 4.70
C LEU A 94 13.24 5.11 3.23
N GLY A 95 14.18 5.41 2.33
CA GLY A 95 14.01 5.16 0.91
C GLY A 95 14.18 3.67 0.57
N ILE A 96 13.55 3.23 -0.54
CA ILE A 96 13.50 1.81 -0.93
C ILE A 96 14.89 1.18 -1.15
N ARG A 97 15.89 1.94 -1.60
CA ARG A 97 17.25 1.43 -1.79
C ARG A 97 17.93 1.10 -0.47
N MET A 98 17.73 1.94 0.54
CA MET A 98 18.25 1.69 1.88
C MET A 98 17.50 0.53 2.54
N ALA A 99 16.18 0.49 2.39
CA ALA A 99 15.34 -0.60 2.88
C ALA A 99 15.79 -1.97 2.34
N ALA A 100 16.17 -2.05 1.06
CA ALA A 100 16.67 -3.28 0.44
C ALA A 100 17.97 -3.81 1.05
N GLY A 101 18.74 -2.97 1.72
CA GLY A 101 19.95 -3.39 2.43
C GLY A 101 19.76 -3.67 3.92
N LEU A 102 18.65 -3.21 4.50
CA LEU A 102 18.43 -3.24 5.96
C LEU A 102 17.28 -4.15 6.38
N TRP A 103 16.24 -4.26 5.54
CA TRP A 103 15.04 -5.01 5.88
C TRP A 103 15.04 -6.42 5.29
N PRO A 104 14.27 -7.35 5.88
CA PRO A 104 14.01 -8.63 5.25
C PRO A 104 13.42 -8.47 3.85
N ASP A 105 13.78 -9.35 2.92
CA ASP A 105 13.38 -9.30 1.51
C ASP A 105 11.87 -9.12 1.32
N TRP A 106 11.05 -9.83 2.12
CA TRP A 106 9.60 -9.73 2.04
C TRP A 106 9.06 -8.35 2.42
N GLN A 107 9.65 -7.68 3.43
CA GLN A 107 9.24 -6.32 3.81
C GLN A 107 9.61 -5.31 2.71
N THR A 108 10.77 -5.49 2.10
CA THR A 108 11.21 -4.66 0.98
C THR A 108 10.33 -4.86 -0.24
N ALA A 109 9.90 -6.10 -0.53
CA ALA A 109 8.96 -6.39 -1.60
C ALA A 109 7.57 -5.80 -1.32
N VAL A 110 7.08 -5.84 -0.09
CA VAL A 110 5.85 -5.16 0.34
C VAL A 110 5.98 -3.66 0.18
N PHE A 111 7.13 -3.08 0.52
CA PHE A 111 7.40 -1.65 0.33
C PHE A 111 7.34 -1.27 -1.16
N ALA A 112 7.94 -2.06 -2.05
CA ALA A 112 7.87 -1.81 -3.48
C ALA A 112 6.42 -1.81 -3.99
N GLN A 113 5.61 -2.78 -3.57
CA GLN A 113 4.18 -2.85 -3.89
C GLN A 113 3.42 -1.64 -3.37
N ALA A 114 3.60 -1.29 -2.10
CA ALA A 114 2.96 -0.13 -1.48
C ALA A 114 3.30 1.17 -2.23
N LYS A 115 4.59 1.38 -2.52
CA LYS A 115 5.07 2.55 -3.26
C LYS A 115 4.44 2.64 -4.65
N ALA A 116 4.41 1.53 -5.40
CA ALA A 116 3.82 1.50 -6.74
C ALA A 116 2.32 1.83 -6.71
N LEU A 117 1.57 1.23 -5.78
CA LEU A 117 0.13 1.46 -5.66
C LEU A 117 -0.19 2.90 -5.24
N LEU A 118 0.46 3.42 -4.20
CA LEU A 118 0.19 4.79 -3.74
C LEU A 118 0.62 5.83 -4.77
N HIS A 119 1.71 5.60 -5.50
CA HIS A 119 2.13 6.46 -6.60
C HIS A 119 1.08 6.47 -7.73
N TRP A 120 0.61 5.29 -8.16
CA TRP A 120 -0.45 5.18 -9.16
C TRP A 120 -1.74 5.90 -8.70
N GLN A 121 -2.16 5.70 -7.45
CA GLN A 121 -3.34 6.37 -6.89
C GLN A 121 -3.20 7.89 -6.91
N ALA A 122 -2.01 8.41 -6.57
CA ALA A 122 -1.73 9.84 -6.59
C ALA A 122 -1.87 10.45 -8.00
N GLN A 123 -1.51 9.67 -9.05
CA GLN A 123 -1.63 10.08 -10.45
C GLN A 123 -3.03 9.85 -11.03
N SER A 124 -3.83 8.97 -10.42
CA SER A 124 -5.17 8.59 -10.92
C SER A 124 -6.30 9.41 -10.31
N LYS A 125 -6.00 10.57 -9.72
CA LYS A 125 -7.01 11.47 -9.12
C LYS A 125 -7.99 12.06 -10.13
N PHE A 126 -7.55 12.23 -11.37
CA PHE A 126 -8.36 12.77 -12.46
C PHE A 126 -8.47 11.76 -13.60
N CYS A 127 -9.66 11.71 -14.19
CA CYS A 127 -9.94 10.82 -15.30
C CYS A 127 -9.21 11.26 -16.57
N GLY A 128 -8.43 10.36 -17.18
CA GLY A 128 -7.71 10.63 -18.44
C GLY A 128 -8.63 10.84 -19.65
N ARG A 129 -9.93 10.49 -19.55
CA ARG A 129 -10.90 10.67 -20.63
C ARG A 129 -11.63 12.02 -20.57
N CYS A 130 -12.10 12.43 -19.37
CA CYS A 130 -12.98 13.61 -19.24
C CYS A 130 -12.50 14.65 -18.22
N GLY A 131 -11.37 14.42 -17.54
CA GLY A 131 -10.83 15.32 -16.52
C GLY A 131 -11.58 15.32 -15.18
N GLY A 132 -12.68 14.56 -15.05
CA GLY A 132 -13.46 14.46 -13.81
C GLY A 132 -12.70 13.77 -12.70
N LEU A 133 -13.10 14.01 -11.43
CA LEU A 133 -12.51 13.32 -10.26
C LEU A 133 -12.78 11.82 -10.32
N SER A 134 -11.83 11.05 -9.85
CA SER A 134 -11.91 9.59 -9.71
C SER A 134 -11.85 9.18 -8.25
N ASP A 135 -12.70 8.23 -7.87
CA ASP A 135 -12.73 7.62 -6.55
C ASP A 135 -12.00 6.29 -6.54
N LEU A 136 -11.21 6.04 -5.51
CA LEU A 136 -10.58 4.74 -5.31
C LEU A 136 -11.63 3.69 -4.94
N ARG A 137 -11.52 2.51 -5.53
CA ARG A 137 -12.39 1.34 -5.32
C ARG A 137 -11.53 0.09 -5.06
N SER A 138 -12.17 -1.00 -4.70
CA SER A 138 -11.52 -2.31 -4.49
C SER A 138 -10.30 -2.21 -3.56
N ALA A 139 -10.48 -1.58 -2.38
CA ALA A 139 -9.42 -1.36 -1.40
C ALA A 139 -8.14 -0.72 -2.01
N GLY A 140 -8.32 0.23 -2.95
CA GLY A 140 -7.24 0.99 -3.58
C GLY A 140 -6.67 0.39 -4.88
N TYR A 141 -7.24 -0.69 -5.41
CA TYR A 141 -6.76 -1.36 -6.64
C TYR A 141 -7.51 -0.97 -7.92
N SER A 142 -8.46 -0.08 -7.85
CA SER A 142 -9.08 0.53 -9.02
C SER A 142 -9.48 1.97 -8.72
N ALA A 143 -9.63 2.78 -9.76
CA ALA A 143 -10.19 4.11 -9.66
C ALA A 143 -11.32 4.26 -10.68
N SER A 144 -12.47 4.79 -10.23
CA SER A 144 -13.66 4.99 -11.04
C SER A 144 -13.96 6.48 -11.16
N CYS A 145 -14.11 6.96 -12.39
CA CYS A 145 -14.48 8.35 -12.64
C CYS A 145 -15.92 8.64 -12.20
N ALA A 146 -16.13 9.64 -11.37
CA ALA A 146 -17.44 10.04 -10.90
C ALA A 146 -18.33 10.64 -12.01
N VAL A 147 -17.73 11.13 -13.11
CA VAL A 147 -18.44 11.81 -14.21
C VAL A 147 -18.79 10.85 -15.34
N CYS A 148 -17.81 10.11 -15.89
CA CYS A 148 -18.01 9.27 -17.09
C CYS A 148 -17.99 7.77 -16.82
N GLY A 149 -17.80 7.35 -15.56
CA GLY A 149 -17.79 5.94 -15.15
C GLY A 149 -16.57 5.13 -15.62
N LEU A 150 -15.56 5.77 -16.26
CA LEU A 150 -14.35 5.05 -16.67
C LEU A 150 -13.66 4.45 -15.45
N VAL A 151 -13.39 3.14 -15.49
CA VAL A 151 -12.62 2.43 -14.46
C VAL A 151 -11.22 2.19 -14.99
N VAL A 152 -10.21 2.49 -14.16
CA VAL A 152 -8.79 2.26 -14.45
C VAL A 152 -8.15 1.44 -13.33
N TYR A 153 -7.11 0.69 -13.67
CA TYR A 153 -6.38 -0.21 -12.78
C TYR A 153 -4.89 0.12 -12.81
N PRO A 154 -4.13 -0.17 -11.74
CA PRO A 154 -2.68 -0.05 -11.76
C PRO A 154 -2.09 -1.02 -12.78
N GLN A 155 -1.28 -0.50 -13.70
CA GLN A 155 -0.53 -1.34 -14.64
C GLN A 155 0.75 -1.80 -13.96
N THR A 156 0.77 -3.04 -13.50
CA THR A 156 1.90 -3.65 -12.81
C THR A 156 2.62 -4.69 -13.66
N HIS A 157 2.19 -4.90 -14.91
CA HIS A 157 2.79 -5.85 -15.83
C HIS A 157 3.74 -5.15 -16.79
N PRO A 158 4.95 -5.71 -17.04
CA PRO A 158 5.79 -5.24 -18.13
C PRO A 158 5.07 -5.48 -19.45
N ALA A 159 4.95 -4.43 -20.26
CA ALA A 159 4.52 -4.59 -21.65
C ALA A 159 5.71 -5.13 -22.44
N VAL A 160 5.59 -6.35 -22.94
CA VAL A 160 6.53 -6.93 -23.89
C VAL A 160 5.96 -6.67 -25.28
N ILE A 161 6.66 -5.90 -26.07
CA ILE A 161 6.36 -5.63 -27.48
C ILE A 161 7.16 -6.61 -28.35
#